data_9699975da28cbcfa5f95a75a2b662f8b
#
_entry.id   9699975da28cbcfa5f95a75a2b662f8b
#
_cell.length_a   1.000
_cell.length_b   1.000
_cell.length_c   1.000
_cell.angle_alpha   90.00
_cell.angle_beta   90.00
_cell.angle_gamma   90.00
#
_symmetry.space_group_name_H-M   'P 1'
#
loop_
_entity.id
_entity.type
_entity.pdbx_description
1 polymer ?
#
loop_
_entity_poly.entity_id
_entity_poly.type
_entity_poly.pdbx_seq_one_letter_code
_entity_poly.pdbx_strand_id
1 'polypeptide(L)'
;MRTTKEASAQGKFVRQSGGKGQYGDVWIEFTPNEEGKGFEFENAIVGGVVPREYIPAVEQGLKEAMANGVLAGYPLIDVKAKLYDGSYHEVDSSEAAFKVAASMALRNASKNAGAVILEPIMHVEVVAPEEYLGDVMGQITARRGRVEGMEARGNAQLVNSMVPLAEMFGYATTLRSATVLKIGRASCRERV
;
A
#
# COMPACT_ATOMS: atom_id res chain seq x y z
N MET A 1 -0.54 -1.61 -1.29
CA MET A 1 -1.13 -0.76 -2.37
C MET A 1 -1.20 0.68 -1.90
N ARG A 2 -1.17 1.64 -2.80
CA ARG A 2 -1.28 3.07 -2.50
C ARG A 2 -2.20 3.76 -3.51
N THR A 3 -2.94 4.77 -3.09
CA THR A 3 -3.69 5.65 -3.98
C THR A 3 -2.78 6.75 -4.53
N THR A 4 -2.98 7.16 -5.77
CA THR A 4 -2.17 8.22 -6.43
C THR A 4 -2.94 9.51 -6.63
N LYS A 5 -4.26 9.48 -6.50
CA LYS A 5 -5.15 10.61 -6.71
C LYS A 5 -6.16 10.71 -5.57
N GLU A 6 -6.61 11.91 -5.33
CA GLU A 6 -7.76 12.18 -4.49
C GLU A 6 -9.04 11.65 -5.15
N ALA A 7 -9.93 11.07 -4.35
CA ALA A 7 -11.22 10.61 -4.81
C ALA A 7 -12.24 10.69 -3.67
N SER A 8 -13.41 11.21 -3.97
CA SER A 8 -14.56 11.18 -3.06
C SER A 8 -15.55 10.12 -3.50
N ALA A 9 -16.16 9.44 -2.56
CA ALA A 9 -17.21 8.48 -2.86
C ALA A 9 -18.23 8.36 -1.75
N GLN A 10 -19.45 8.06 -2.16
CA GLN A 10 -20.52 7.65 -1.27
C GLN A 10 -20.44 6.14 -1.03
N GLY A 11 -20.62 5.74 0.22
CA GLY A 11 -20.92 4.38 0.62
C GLY A 11 -22.30 4.33 1.24
N LYS A 12 -23.26 3.75 0.52
CA LYS A 12 -24.63 3.61 0.99
C LYS A 12 -24.98 2.15 1.13
N PHE A 13 -25.29 1.74 2.35
CA PHE A 13 -25.73 0.41 2.67
C PHE A 13 -27.20 0.44 3.15
N VAL A 14 -28.06 -0.18 2.38
CA VAL A 14 -29.48 -0.32 2.71
C VAL A 14 -29.87 -1.78 2.53
N ARG A 15 -30.38 -2.39 3.58
CA ARG A 15 -30.92 -3.75 3.53
C ARG A 15 -32.25 -3.78 4.27
N GLN A 16 -33.29 -4.21 3.60
CA GLN A 16 -34.61 -4.46 4.18
C GLN A 16 -34.96 -5.92 3.93
N SER A 17 -35.10 -6.70 4.97
CA SER A 17 -35.52 -8.11 4.88
C SER A 17 -36.41 -8.43 6.07
N GLY A 18 -37.73 -8.33 5.89
CA GLY A 18 -38.74 -8.89 6.78
C GLY A 18 -38.65 -8.59 8.27
N GLY A 19 -38.26 -7.37 8.67
CA GLY A 19 -38.08 -6.97 10.06
C GLY A 19 -37.33 -5.63 10.16
N LYS A 20 -36.48 -5.45 11.18
CA LYS A 20 -35.65 -4.27 11.35
C LYS A 20 -34.68 -4.16 10.18
N GLY A 21 -34.73 -3.04 9.46
CA GLY A 21 -33.83 -2.73 8.36
C GLY A 21 -32.39 -2.47 8.82
N GLN A 22 -31.49 -2.32 7.86
CA GLN A 22 -30.12 -1.84 8.09
C GLN A 22 -29.87 -0.66 7.17
N TYR A 23 -29.42 0.45 7.74
CA TYR A 23 -29.13 1.68 7.01
C TYR A 23 -27.83 2.31 7.48
N GLY A 24 -26.97 2.65 6.52
CA GLY A 24 -25.77 3.46 6.74
C GLY A 24 -25.42 4.19 5.46
N ASP A 25 -25.15 5.48 5.55
CA ASP A 25 -24.80 6.31 4.40
C ASP A 25 -23.71 7.30 4.81
N VAL A 26 -22.60 7.27 4.10
CA VAL A 26 -21.43 8.10 4.38
C VAL A 26 -20.82 8.63 3.09
N TRP A 27 -20.35 9.86 3.14
CA TRP A 27 -19.55 10.49 2.09
C TRP A 27 -18.14 10.71 2.61
N ILE A 28 -17.17 10.12 1.94
CA ILE A 28 -15.77 10.13 2.38
C ILE A 28 -14.89 10.56 1.22
N GLU A 29 -14.01 11.51 1.52
CA GLU A 29 -12.93 11.95 0.66
C GLU A 29 -11.65 11.21 1.07
N PHE A 30 -10.98 10.61 0.10
CA PHE A 30 -9.73 9.89 0.29
C PHE A 30 -8.61 10.62 -0.43
N THR A 31 -7.57 10.98 0.30
CA THR A 31 -6.36 11.62 -0.23
C THR A 31 -5.15 10.74 0.04
N PRO A 32 -4.19 10.66 -0.91
CA PRO A 32 -2.91 10.01 -0.63
C PRO A 32 -2.21 10.69 0.54
N ASN A 33 -1.69 9.89 1.47
CA ASN A 33 -0.86 10.40 2.56
C ASN A 33 0.62 10.30 2.21
N GLU A 34 1.48 10.95 3.01
CA GLU A 34 2.93 10.83 2.87
C GLU A 34 3.36 9.38 3.15
N GLU A 35 4.43 8.96 2.49
CA GLU A 35 4.96 7.60 2.62
C GLU A 35 5.34 7.28 4.07
N GLY A 36 4.81 6.16 4.56
CA GLY A 36 5.06 5.68 5.91
C GLY A 36 4.23 6.34 7.01
N LYS A 37 3.37 7.32 6.71
CA LYS A 37 2.45 7.91 7.71
C LYS A 37 1.27 7.01 8.04
N GLY A 38 0.98 6.04 7.19
CA GLY A 38 -0.12 5.11 7.41
C GLY A 38 -1.50 5.74 7.22
N PHE A 39 -2.46 5.27 8.01
CA PHE A 39 -3.85 5.70 7.92
C PHE A 39 -4.16 6.86 8.88
N GLU A 40 -4.75 7.92 8.34
CA GLU A 40 -5.29 9.04 9.10
C GLU A 40 -6.79 9.17 8.85
N PHE A 41 -7.56 9.40 9.92
CA PHE A 41 -8.99 9.63 9.85
C PHE A 41 -9.34 11.03 10.37
N GLU A 42 -10.07 11.80 9.56
CA GLU A 42 -10.57 13.12 9.91
C GLU A 42 -12.10 13.12 9.91
N ASN A 43 -12.67 13.55 11.03
CA ASN A 43 -14.11 13.79 11.13
C ASN A 43 -14.43 15.26 10.84
N ALA A 44 -15.07 15.53 9.71
CA ALA A 44 -15.51 16.85 9.29
C ALA A 44 -17.05 16.97 9.22
N ILE A 45 -17.77 16.10 9.93
CA ILE A 45 -19.24 16.14 9.99
C ILE A 45 -19.70 17.42 10.69
N VAL A 46 -20.61 18.12 10.03
CA VAL A 46 -21.28 19.31 10.55
C VAL A 46 -22.78 19.05 10.66
N GLY A 47 -23.43 19.61 11.69
CA GLY A 47 -24.89 19.53 11.84
C GLY A 47 -25.44 18.18 12.31
N GLY A 48 -24.58 17.21 12.69
CA GLY A 48 -25.03 15.94 13.26
C GLY A 48 -25.71 14.99 12.26
N VAL A 49 -25.47 15.15 10.96
CA VAL A 49 -26.02 14.29 9.89
C VAL A 49 -25.61 12.82 10.06
N VAL A 50 -24.49 12.57 10.73
CA VAL A 50 -24.11 11.24 11.24
C VAL A 50 -23.93 11.36 12.75
N PRO A 51 -24.70 10.62 13.58
CA PRO A 51 -24.54 10.62 15.02
C PRO A 51 -23.11 10.24 15.45
N ARG A 52 -22.62 10.90 16.51
CA ARG A 52 -21.24 10.72 17.00
C ARG A 52 -20.91 9.27 17.37
N GLU A 53 -21.89 8.51 17.80
CA GLU A 53 -21.76 7.10 18.17
C GLU A 53 -21.36 6.20 16.99
N TYR A 54 -21.71 6.57 15.75
CA TYR A 54 -21.38 5.78 14.55
C TYR A 54 -20.05 6.15 13.91
N ILE A 55 -19.45 7.30 14.28
CA ILE A 55 -18.16 7.74 13.70
C ILE A 55 -17.02 6.75 13.96
N PRO A 56 -16.86 6.19 15.19
CA PRO A 56 -15.86 5.15 15.43
C PRO A 56 -16.08 3.89 14.58
N ALA A 57 -17.34 3.54 14.31
CA ALA A 57 -17.66 2.40 13.45
C ALA A 57 -17.26 2.64 11.99
N VAL A 58 -17.41 3.87 11.48
CA VAL A 58 -16.91 4.26 10.14
C VAL A 58 -15.40 4.11 10.07
N GLU A 59 -14.66 4.67 11.04
CA GLU A 59 -13.20 4.56 11.09
C GLU A 59 -12.74 3.10 11.14
N GLN A 60 -13.37 2.28 11.99
CA GLN A 60 -13.05 0.86 12.09
C GLN A 60 -13.35 0.12 10.78
N GLY A 61 -14.49 0.40 10.14
CA GLY A 61 -14.87 -0.18 8.85
C GLY A 61 -13.87 0.14 7.75
N LEU A 62 -13.32 1.35 7.74
CA LEU A 62 -12.24 1.74 6.82
C LEU A 62 -10.95 0.95 7.11
N LYS A 63 -10.51 0.86 8.37
CA LYS A 63 -9.30 0.10 8.75
C LYS A 63 -9.40 -1.38 8.34
N GLU A 64 -10.54 -2.01 8.60
CA GLU A 64 -10.80 -3.40 8.21
C GLU A 64 -10.79 -3.58 6.67
N ALA A 65 -11.43 -2.66 5.95
CA ALA A 65 -11.48 -2.70 4.50
C ALA A 65 -10.10 -2.45 3.85
N MET A 66 -9.29 -1.56 4.43
CA MET A 66 -7.93 -1.30 3.99
C MET A 66 -7.01 -2.50 4.23
N ALA A 67 -7.13 -3.17 5.37
CA ALA A 67 -6.34 -4.36 5.69
C ALA A 67 -6.66 -5.53 4.74
N ASN A 68 -7.94 -5.70 4.38
CA ASN A 68 -8.39 -6.73 3.44
C ASN A 68 -8.07 -6.39 1.98
N GLY A 69 -7.76 -5.12 1.70
CA GLY A 69 -7.47 -4.61 0.36
C GLY A 69 -8.70 -4.49 -0.55
N VAL A 70 -8.67 -3.49 -1.40
CA VAL A 70 -9.78 -3.19 -2.33
C VAL A 70 -9.55 -3.75 -3.74
N LEU A 71 -8.29 -4.03 -4.08
CA LEU A 71 -7.84 -4.67 -5.32
C LEU A 71 -6.93 -5.83 -4.96
N ALA A 72 -7.12 -7.00 -5.54
CA ALA A 72 -6.23 -8.15 -5.42
C ALA A 72 -5.83 -8.59 -3.98
N GLY A 73 -6.55 -8.15 -2.93
CA GLY A 73 -6.31 -8.57 -1.55
C GLY A 73 -5.06 -7.99 -0.87
N TYR A 74 -4.37 -7.03 -1.49
CA TYR A 74 -3.22 -6.38 -0.87
C TYR A 74 -3.65 -5.20 -0.01
N PRO A 75 -3.12 -5.05 1.23
CA PRO A 75 -3.46 -3.92 2.10
C PRO A 75 -3.23 -2.57 1.42
N LEU A 76 -4.16 -1.63 1.64
CA LEU A 76 -4.02 -0.25 1.24
C LEU A 76 -3.30 0.52 2.36
N ILE A 77 -2.27 1.27 2.03
CA ILE A 77 -1.45 2.04 2.97
C ILE A 77 -1.39 3.51 2.58
N ASP A 78 -1.00 4.34 3.54
CA ASP A 78 -0.75 5.78 3.37
C ASP A 78 -1.94 6.52 2.74
N VAL A 79 -3.08 6.48 3.45
CA VAL A 79 -4.32 7.12 3.04
C VAL A 79 -4.88 7.96 4.17
N LYS A 80 -5.27 9.19 3.86
CA LYS A 80 -6.07 10.04 4.71
C LYS A 80 -7.53 9.95 4.25
N ALA A 81 -8.43 9.66 5.18
CA ALA A 81 -9.87 9.60 4.95
C ALA A 81 -10.57 10.70 5.74
N LYS A 82 -11.34 11.54 5.05
CA LYS A 82 -12.12 12.61 5.63
C LYS A 82 -13.61 12.33 5.47
N LEU A 83 -14.28 12.06 6.58
CA LEU A 83 -15.74 11.91 6.63
C LEU A 83 -16.37 13.29 6.69
N TYR A 84 -17.08 13.72 5.63
CA TYR A 84 -17.60 15.08 5.54
C TYR A 84 -19.13 15.17 5.48
N ASP A 85 -19.82 14.10 5.07
CA ASP A 85 -21.27 14.05 4.98
C ASP A 85 -21.81 12.63 5.15
N GLY A 86 -23.11 12.49 5.34
CA GLY A 86 -23.79 11.22 5.46
C GLY A 86 -25.24 11.39 5.88
N SER A 87 -25.91 10.27 6.10
CA SER A 87 -27.25 10.27 6.65
C SER A 87 -27.50 9.04 7.50
N TYR A 88 -28.45 9.14 8.42
CA TYR A 88 -28.85 8.03 9.27
C TYR A 88 -30.36 7.90 9.32
N HIS A 89 -30.82 6.74 9.75
CA HIS A 89 -32.23 6.45 10.00
C HIS A 89 -32.39 6.01 11.46
N GLU A 90 -33.30 6.66 12.20
CA GLU A 90 -33.42 6.47 13.66
C GLU A 90 -33.64 4.99 14.08
N VAL A 91 -34.33 4.21 13.25
CA VAL A 91 -34.68 2.82 13.56
C VAL A 91 -33.71 1.82 12.97
N ASP A 92 -33.24 2.06 11.74
CA ASP A 92 -32.51 1.07 10.92
C ASP A 92 -30.99 1.30 10.92
N SER A 93 -30.49 2.41 11.46
CA SER A 93 -29.06 2.65 11.56
C SER A 93 -28.42 1.83 12.69
N SER A 94 -27.23 1.36 12.43
CA SER A 94 -26.41 0.59 13.37
C SER A 94 -24.93 0.75 13.07
N GLU A 95 -24.07 0.52 14.06
CA GLU A 95 -22.62 0.49 13.87
C GLU A 95 -22.20 -0.47 12.75
N ALA A 96 -22.81 -1.65 12.66
CA ALA A 96 -22.52 -2.63 11.62
C ALA A 96 -22.87 -2.09 10.22
N ALA A 97 -24.00 -1.38 10.08
CA ALA A 97 -24.38 -0.77 8.82
C ALA A 97 -23.40 0.33 8.38
N PHE A 98 -22.93 1.16 9.31
CA PHE A 98 -21.93 2.19 9.03
C PHE A 98 -20.55 1.62 8.71
N LYS A 99 -20.13 0.51 9.33
CA LYS A 99 -18.91 -0.22 8.93
C LYS A 99 -18.98 -0.70 7.49
N VAL A 100 -20.11 -1.30 7.11
CA VAL A 100 -20.30 -1.76 5.72
C VAL A 100 -20.34 -0.57 4.76
N ALA A 101 -21.07 0.50 5.08
CA ALA A 101 -21.13 1.72 4.27
C ALA A 101 -19.72 2.32 4.05
N ALA A 102 -18.90 2.40 5.10
CA ALA A 102 -17.52 2.86 5.00
C ALA A 102 -16.68 1.99 4.05
N SER A 103 -16.80 0.67 4.15
CA SER A 103 -16.10 -0.26 3.25
C SER A 103 -16.55 -0.11 1.79
N MET A 104 -17.83 0.19 1.55
CA MET A 104 -18.37 0.47 0.22
C MET A 104 -17.84 1.79 -0.35
N ALA A 105 -17.76 2.85 0.49
CA ALA A 105 -17.17 4.12 0.11
C ALA A 105 -15.72 3.94 -0.35
N LEU A 106 -14.90 3.21 0.41
CA LEU A 106 -13.51 2.93 0.05
C LEU A 106 -13.39 2.17 -1.28
N ARG A 107 -14.22 1.14 -1.49
CA ARG A 107 -14.25 0.37 -2.75
C ARG A 107 -14.66 1.22 -3.94
N ASN A 108 -15.63 2.11 -3.77
CA ASN A 108 -16.09 3.00 -4.83
C ASN A 108 -15.02 4.06 -5.15
N ALA A 109 -14.41 4.66 -4.13
CA ALA A 109 -13.33 5.63 -4.30
C ALA A 109 -12.12 5.02 -5.00
N SER A 110 -11.74 3.79 -4.64
CA SER A 110 -10.54 3.13 -5.18
C SER A 110 -10.56 2.95 -6.70
N LYS A 111 -11.73 2.87 -7.31
CA LYS A 111 -11.91 2.82 -8.78
C LYS A 111 -11.39 4.09 -9.46
N ASN A 112 -11.51 5.23 -8.79
CA ASN A 112 -11.17 6.55 -9.32
C ASN A 112 -9.87 7.12 -8.72
N ALA A 113 -9.44 6.58 -7.57
CA ALA A 113 -8.25 7.04 -6.83
C ALA A 113 -6.91 6.62 -7.46
N GLY A 114 -6.94 5.92 -8.60
CA GLY A 114 -5.71 5.45 -9.24
C GLY A 114 -4.88 4.56 -8.32
N ALA A 115 -5.52 3.56 -7.70
CA ALA A 115 -4.83 2.64 -6.81
C ALA A 115 -3.79 1.80 -7.56
N VAL A 116 -2.55 1.80 -7.07
CA VAL A 116 -1.42 1.07 -7.66
C VAL A 116 -0.91 0.01 -6.67
N ILE A 117 -0.47 -1.12 -7.22
CA ILE A 117 0.20 -2.15 -6.44
C ILE A 117 1.65 -1.73 -6.28
N LEU A 118 2.14 -1.72 -5.04
CA LEU A 118 3.55 -1.51 -4.73
C LEU A 118 4.26 -2.85 -4.77
N GLU A 119 5.46 -2.88 -5.35
CA GLU A 119 6.36 -4.02 -5.25
C GLU A 119 7.48 -3.71 -4.25
N PRO A 120 7.90 -4.67 -3.43
CA PRO A 120 9.01 -4.48 -2.50
C PRO A 120 10.31 -4.29 -3.29
N ILE A 121 11.07 -3.26 -2.94
CA ILE A 121 12.39 -3.00 -3.49
C ILE A 121 13.44 -3.40 -2.45
N MET A 122 14.42 -4.18 -2.89
CA MET A 122 15.52 -4.66 -2.05
C MET A 122 16.75 -3.76 -2.22
N HIS A 123 17.37 -3.38 -1.12
CA HIS A 123 18.73 -2.86 -1.13
C HIS A 123 19.70 -4.03 -1.28
N VAL A 124 20.47 -4.05 -2.35
CA VAL A 124 21.37 -5.14 -2.73
C VAL A 124 22.80 -4.62 -2.77
N GLU A 125 23.64 -5.23 -1.95
CA GLU A 125 25.08 -4.99 -1.93
C GLU A 125 25.78 -6.17 -2.60
N VAL A 126 26.53 -5.91 -3.66
CA VAL A 126 27.31 -6.92 -4.36
C VAL A 126 28.78 -6.57 -4.27
N VAL A 127 29.58 -7.49 -3.73
CA VAL A 127 31.04 -7.38 -3.71
C VAL A 127 31.61 -8.28 -4.79
N ALA A 128 32.35 -7.70 -5.71
CA ALA A 128 32.95 -8.42 -6.83
C ALA A 128 34.32 -7.83 -7.16
N PRO A 129 35.28 -8.65 -7.69
CA PRO A 129 36.52 -8.14 -8.28
C PRO A 129 36.23 -7.17 -9.41
N GLU A 130 37.12 -6.21 -9.63
CA GLU A 130 36.96 -5.15 -10.64
C GLU A 130 36.73 -5.70 -12.05
N GLU A 131 37.36 -6.82 -12.39
CA GLU A 131 37.21 -7.50 -13.70
C GLU A 131 35.78 -7.95 -14.02
N TYR A 132 34.94 -8.20 -12.98
CA TYR A 132 33.52 -8.63 -13.13
C TYR A 132 32.52 -7.50 -12.93
N LEU A 133 32.99 -6.28 -12.70
CA LEU A 133 32.13 -5.14 -12.41
C LEU A 133 31.11 -4.88 -13.54
N GLY A 134 31.57 -4.97 -14.79
CA GLY A 134 30.71 -4.79 -15.97
C GLY A 134 29.58 -5.81 -16.03
N ASP A 135 29.87 -7.08 -15.74
CA ASP A 135 28.87 -8.15 -15.73
C ASP A 135 27.87 -7.98 -14.60
N VAL A 136 28.35 -7.59 -13.40
CA VAL A 136 27.49 -7.30 -12.24
C VAL A 136 26.54 -6.14 -12.56
N MET A 137 27.05 -5.05 -13.11
CA MET A 137 26.25 -3.88 -13.52
C MET A 137 25.20 -4.26 -14.57
N GLY A 138 25.59 -5.06 -15.56
CA GLY A 138 24.70 -5.55 -16.61
C GLY A 138 23.58 -6.43 -16.02
N GLN A 139 23.90 -7.33 -15.09
CA GLN A 139 22.92 -8.18 -14.41
C GLN A 139 21.94 -7.40 -13.54
N ILE A 140 22.42 -6.39 -12.78
CA ILE A 140 21.57 -5.52 -11.97
C ILE A 140 20.60 -4.74 -12.87
N THR A 141 21.11 -4.17 -13.96
CA THR A 141 20.30 -3.40 -14.92
C THR A 141 19.26 -4.29 -15.61
N ALA A 142 19.64 -5.49 -16.04
CA ALA A 142 18.74 -6.46 -16.66
C ALA A 142 17.58 -6.88 -15.70
N ARG A 143 17.81 -6.78 -14.39
CA ARG A 143 16.82 -7.08 -13.33
C ARG A 143 16.05 -5.83 -12.86
N ARG A 144 15.95 -4.81 -13.69
CA ARG A 144 15.27 -3.54 -13.36
C ARG A 144 15.89 -2.83 -12.16
N GLY A 145 17.12 -3.19 -11.79
CA GLY A 145 17.84 -2.59 -10.69
C GLY A 145 18.44 -1.24 -11.06
N ARG A 146 18.51 -0.38 -10.06
CA ARG A 146 19.19 0.92 -10.15
C ARG A 146 20.41 0.91 -9.25
N VAL A 147 21.58 1.15 -9.82
CA VAL A 147 22.81 1.33 -9.06
C VAL A 147 22.81 2.70 -8.40
N GLU A 148 23.07 2.75 -7.08
CA GLU A 148 23.10 3.96 -6.28
C GLU A 148 24.54 4.45 -6.05
N GLY A 149 25.48 3.53 -5.97
CA GLY A 149 26.88 3.87 -5.74
C GLY A 149 27.82 2.68 -5.83
N MET A 150 29.11 2.99 -5.90
CA MET A 150 30.19 2.00 -5.88
C MET A 150 31.28 2.48 -4.94
N GLU A 151 31.84 1.55 -4.19
CA GLU A 151 32.91 1.81 -3.23
C GLU A 151 34.04 0.79 -3.38
N ALA A 152 35.26 1.24 -3.39
CA ALA A 152 36.42 0.35 -3.38
C ALA A 152 36.57 -0.31 -2.02
N ARG A 153 36.72 -1.65 -1.99
CA ARG A 153 36.87 -2.43 -0.77
C ARG A 153 38.05 -3.41 -0.90
N GLY A 154 39.25 -2.92 -0.66
CA GLY A 154 40.48 -3.69 -0.91
C GLY A 154 40.67 -4.00 -2.40
N ASN A 155 40.75 -5.29 -2.75
CA ASN A 155 40.89 -5.76 -4.15
C ASN A 155 39.53 -6.00 -4.84
N ALA A 156 38.42 -5.55 -4.25
CA ALA A 156 37.08 -5.71 -4.77
C ALA A 156 36.32 -4.39 -4.78
N GLN A 157 35.27 -4.34 -5.56
CA GLN A 157 34.33 -3.22 -5.59
C GLN A 157 33.01 -3.64 -4.93
N LEU A 158 32.47 -2.79 -4.08
CA LEU A 158 31.13 -2.91 -3.52
C LEU A 158 30.19 -2.10 -4.40
N VAL A 159 29.18 -2.74 -4.95
CA VAL A 159 28.11 -2.12 -5.74
C VAL A 159 26.84 -2.08 -4.89
N ASN A 160 26.36 -0.87 -4.61
CA ASN A 160 25.10 -0.63 -3.91
C ASN A 160 24.00 -0.38 -4.94
N SER A 161 22.89 -1.11 -4.83
CA SER A 161 21.81 -1.02 -5.79
C SER A 161 20.44 -1.30 -5.17
N MET A 162 19.39 -0.77 -5.78
CA MET A 162 17.99 -1.03 -5.47
C MET A 162 17.40 -1.91 -6.56
N VAL A 163 16.90 -3.09 -6.20
CA VAL A 163 16.37 -4.07 -7.16
C VAL A 163 15.03 -4.61 -6.67
N PRO A 164 14.00 -4.73 -7.55
CA PRO A 164 12.75 -5.36 -7.18
C PRO A 164 12.94 -6.78 -6.65
N LEU A 165 12.28 -7.11 -5.53
CA LEU A 165 12.40 -8.43 -4.90
C LEU A 165 12.08 -9.57 -5.90
N ALA A 166 11.08 -9.38 -6.75
CA ALA A 166 10.69 -10.37 -7.74
C ALA A 166 11.84 -10.77 -8.69
N GLU A 167 12.78 -9.86 -8.97
CA GLU A 167 13.92 -10.08 -9.85
C GLU A 167 15.12 -10.70 -9.11
N MET A 168 15.07 -10.77 -7.78
CA MET A 168 16.18 -11.28 -6.96
C MET A 168 16.18 -12.80 -6.79
N PHE A 169 15.07 -13.46 -7.13
CA PHE A 169 15.03 -14.93 -7.06
C PHE A 169 16.05 -15.55 -8.00
N GLY A 170 16.90 -16.41 -7.44
CA GLY A 170 17.99 -17.07 -8.19
C GLY A 170 19.20 -16.19 -8.51
N TYR A 171 19.20 -14.91 -8.13
CA TYR A 171 20.30 -13.99 -8.44
C TYR A 171 21.65 -14.46 -7.88
N ALA A 172 21.69 -14.99 -6.66
CA ALA A 172 22.92 -15.50 -6.06
C ALA A 172 23.57 -16.62 -6.88
N THR A 173 22.76 -17.48 -7.51
CA THR A 173 23.25 -18.55 -8.41
C THR A 173 23.79 -17.96 -9.71
N THR A 174 23.06 -17.02 -10.30
CA THR A 174 23.49 -16.33 -11.52
C THR A 174 24.80 -15.57 -11.30
N LEU A 175 24.92 -14.87 -10.18
CA LEU A 175 26.13 -14.12 -9.81
C LEU A 175 27.34 -15.05 -9.67
N ARG A 176 27.17 -16.20 -8.97
CA ARG A 176 28.24 -17.18 -8.80
C ARG A 176 28.68 -17.80 -10.13
N SER A 177 27.74 -18.05 -11.04
CA SER A 177 28.06 -18.59 -12.38
C SER A 177 28.84 -17.62 -13.22
N ALA A 178 28.52 -16.33 -13.14
CA ALA A 178 29.15 -15.28 -13.93
C ALA A 178 30.55 -14.91 -13.41
N THR A 179 30.76 -14.96 -12.08
CA THR A 179 32.02 -14.55 -11.46
C THR A 179 33.04 -15.67 -11.31
N VAL A 180 32.72 -16.91 -11.72
CA VAL A 180 33.56 -18.12 -11.67
C VAL A 180 34.16 -18.43 -10.28
N LEU A 181 34.08 -17.54 -9.29
CA LEU A 181 34.75 -17.66 -8.00
C LEU A 181 34.11 -16.95 -6.81
N LYS A 182 34.02 -17.65 -5.78
CA LYS A 182 34.31 -17.51 -4.34
C LYS A 182 33.77 -16.34 -3.52
N ILE A 183 33.42 -15.15 -3.98
CA ILE A 183 32.99 -14.06 -3.08
C ILE A 183 31.90 -13.20 -3.75
N GLY A 184 30.68 -13.68 -3.78
CA GLY A 184 29.51 -12.85 -3.97
C GLY A 184 28.73 -12.84 -2.66
N ARG A 185 28.81 -11.80 -1.86
CA ARG A 185 27.93 -11.59 -0.70
C ARG A 185 26.86 -10.62 -1.11
N ALA A 186 25.65 -11.12 -1.33
CA ALA A 186 24.48 -10.29 -1.47
C ALA A 186 23.84 -10.16 -0.08
N SER A 187 23.81 -8.97 0.48
CA SER A 187 23.04 -8.64 1.67
C SER A 187 21.77 -7.93 1.22
N CYS A 188 20.62 -8.49 1.53
CA CYS A 188 19.34 -7.90 1.19
C CYS A 188 18.72 -7.28 2.43
N ARG A 189 18.41 -5.98 2.39
CA ARG A 189 17.55 -5.31 3.36
C ARG A 189 16.30 -4.82 2.63
N GLU A 190 15.14 -5.21 3.14
CA GLU A 190 13.86 -4.71 2.67
C GLU A 190 13.69 -3.24 3.08
N ARG A 191 13.36 -2.40 2.11
CA ARG A 191 12.75 -1.09 2.35
C ARG A 191 11.31 -1.16 1.86
N VAL A 192 10.39 -0.98 2.77
CA VAL A 192 8.98 -0.76 2.48
C VAL A 192 8.78 0.71 2.14
#